data_35b905d67b90fd2f5f1d9687a2bed1b6
#
_entry.id   35b905d67b90fd2f5f1d9687a2bed1b6
#
_cell.length_a   1.000
_cell.length_b   1.000
_cell.length_c   1.000
_cell.angle_alpha   90.00
_cell.angle_beta   90.00
_cell.angle_gamma   90.00
#
_symmetry.space_group_name_H-M   'P 1'
#
loop_
_entity.id
_entity.type
_entity.pdbx_description
1 polymer ?
#
loop_
_entity_poly.entity_id
_entity_poly.type
_entity_poly.pdbx_seq_one_letter_code
_entity_poly.pdbx_strand_id
1 'polypeptide(L)'
;MPKLLITSALVLSMTALGGCATKKFVREQMGIVDAKVDTVNSHVETVDNRVSAHDANIAGLDATAKEALQRATDAGKLAEGKFVFSEVLSDDSMKFKPAKADLSPEATARLDAFVSKLKTDNRNVYVEVQGHTDATGPKDFNYKLGEERAEAVRRYLNKQGVALNRIGTISYGPDSPVAPNTNKSGRSANRRVVLIVLT
;
A
#
# COMPACT_ATOMS: atom_id res chain seq x y z
N MET A 1 95.30 19.88 26.42
CA MET A 1 94.46 20.12 25.22
C MET A 1 94.02 18.84 24.44
N PRO A 2 93.92 17.63 25.03
CA PRO A 2 93.47 16.45 24.27
C PRO A 2 91.93 16.18 24.41
N LYS A 3 91.23 16.86 25.32
CA LYS A 3 89.76 16.57 25.53
C LYS A 3 88.85 17.16 24.50
N LEU A 4 89.26 18.18 23.74
CA LEU A 4 88.41 18.84 22.74
C LEU A 4 88.37 18.09 21.39
N LEU A 5 89.40 17.31 21.08
CA LEU A 5 89.44 16.53 19.82
C LEU A 5 88.59 15.23 19.89
N ILE A 6 88.39 14.67 21.06
CA ILE A 6 87.61 13.44 21.25
C ILE A 6 86.12 13.71 21.11
N THR A 7 85.66 14.88 21.56
CA THR A 7 84.23 15.27 21.46
C THR A 7 83.79 15.59 20.04
N SER A 8 84.67 16.22 19.23
CA SER A 8 84.37 16.52 17.82
C SER A 8 84.42 15.27 16.94
N ALA A 9 85.22 14.27 17.21
CA ALA A 9 85.15 13.00 16.50
C ALA A 9 83.93 12.16 16.82
N LEU A 10 83.43 12.22 18.05
CA LEU A 10 82.27 11.50 18.46
C LEU A 10 80.96 12.10 17.86
N VAL A 11 80.86 13.42 17.75
CA VAL A 11 79.73 14.10 17.12
C VAL A 11 79.71 13.87 15.60
N LEU A 12 80.89 13.86 14.95
CA LEU A 12 80.94 13.63 13.50
C LEU A 12 80.68 12.17 13.15
N SER A 13 80.97 11.19 14.00
CA SER A 13 80.61 9.80 13.77
C SER A 13 79.13 9.51 13.96
N MET A 14 78.43 10.22 14.84
CA MET A 14 77.00 10.08 15.00
C MET A 14 76.21 10.60 13.81
N THR A 15 76.62 11.64 13.13
CA THR A 15 75.89 12.19 11.96
C THR A 15 76.13 11.32 10.71
N ALA A 16 77.17 10.57 10.57
CA ALA A 16 77.42 9.66 9.45
C ALA A 16 76.63 8.37 9.52
N LEU A 17 76.30 7.86 10.70
CA LEU A 17 75.46 6.65 10.91
C LEU A 17 73.98 6.91 10.75
N GLY A 18 73.47 8.13 10.97
CA GLY A 18 72.11 8.51 10.81
C GLY A 18 71.63 8.58 9.35
N GLY A 19 72.51 8.90 8.43
CA GLY A 19 72.15 9.10 7.02
C GLY A 19 71.90 7.80 6.23
N CYS A 20 72.58 6.70 6.58
CA CYS A 20 72.34 5.40 5.90
C CYS A 20 71.14 4.63 6.46
N ALA A 21 70.90 4.79 7.75
CA ALA A 21 69.73 4.20 8.35
C ALA A 21 68.44 4.86 7.82
N THR A 22 68.44 6.16 7.57
CA THR A 22 67.26 6.92 7.05
C THR A 22 66.88 6.52 5.62
N LYS A 23 67.87 6.26 4.72
CA LYS A 23 67.55 5.84 3.34
C LYS A 23 66.89 4.45 3.28
N LYS A 24 67.36 3.52 4.10
CA LYS A 24 66.77 2.17 4.18
C LYS A 24 65.32 2.25 4.78
N PHE A 25 65.19 2.98 5.87
CA PHE A 25 63.90 3.19 6.51
C PHE A 25 62.86 3.87 5.60
N VAL A 26 63.29 4.94 4.90
CA VAL A 26 62.41 5.63 3.94
C VAL A 26 61.96 4.69 2.82
N ARG A 27 62.87 3.89 2.25
CA ARG A 27 62.51 2.93 1.19
C ARG A 27 61.56 1.85 1.68
N GLU A 28 61.73 1.38 2.91
CA GLU A 28 60.86 0.37 3.52
C GLU A 28 59.47 0.95 3.80
N GLN A 29 59.41 2.19 4.31
CA GLN A 29 58.12 2.89 4.52
C GLN A 29 57.42 3.22 3.19
N MET A 30 58.15 3.61 2.14
CA MET A 30 57.59 3.80 0.80
C MET A 30 56.95 2.53 0.26
N GLY A 31 57.61 1.37 0.41
CA GLY A 31 57.03 0.08 -0.02
C GLY A 31 55.71 -0.28 0.73
N ILE A 32 55.61 0.08 2.01
CA ILE A 32 54.39 -0.11 2.79
C ILE A 32 53.29 0.84 2.30
N VAL A 33 53.64 2.09 1.98
CA VAL A 33 52.67 3.06 1.46
C VAL A 33 52.19 2.64 0.07
N ASP A 34 53.10 2.25 -0.83
CA ASP A 34 52.73 1.77 -2.16
C ASP A 34 51.78 0.58 -2.10
N ALA A 35 52.03 -0.42 -1.25
CA ALA A 35 51.13 -1.56 -1.05
C ALA A 35 49.75 -1.15 -0.50
N LYS A 36 49.70 -0.13 0.38
CA LYS A 36 48.43 0.42 0.85
C LYS A 36 47.69 1.18 -0.25
N VAL A 37 48.39 1.93 -1.07
CA VAL A 37 47.81 2.64 -2.24
C VAL A 37 47.20 1.64 -3.22
N ASP A 38 47.90 0.55 -3.53
CA ASP A 38 47.40 -0.51 -4.42
C ASP A 38 46.13 -1.16 -3.82
N THR A 39 46.13 -1.40 -2.52
CA THR A 39 44.96 -1.94 -1.82
C THR A 39 43.74 -0.97 -1.89
N VAL A 40 44.00 0.32 -1.68
CA VAL A 40 42.97 1.36 -1.79
C VAL A 40 42.42 1.43 -3.21
N ASN A 41 43.29 1.42 -4.21
CA ASN A 41 42.88 1.46 -5.62
C ASN A 41 41.98 0.25 -5.97
N SER A 42 42.37 -0.96 -5.55
CA SER A 42 41.48 -2.15 -5.73
C SER A 42 40.12 -2.00 -5.05
N HIS A 43 40.09 -1.41 -3.85
CA HIS A 43 38.83 -1.13 -3.18
C HIS A 43 37.98 -0.09 -3.91
N VAL A 44 38.60 0.97 -4.43
CA VAL A 44 37.94 2.00 -5.23
C VAL A 44 37.31 1.38 -6.49
N GLU A 45 38.04 0.57 -7.24
CA GLU A 45 37.49 -0.16 -8.41
C GLU A 45 36.30 -1.05 -8.02
N THR A 46 36.37 -1.74 -6.89
CA THR A 46 35.29 -2.59 -6.39
C THR A 46 34.05 -1.75 -6.04
N VAL A 47 34.25 -0.59 -5.41
CA VAL A 47 33.15 0.35 -5.07
C VAL A 47 32.53 0.91 -6.34
N ASP A 48 33.34 1.35 -7.32
CA ASP A 48 32.81 1.89 -8.59
C ASP A 48 31.98 0.86 -9.35
N ASN A 49 32.41 -0.39 -9.40
CA ASN A 49 31.63 -1.49 -9.99
C ASN A 49 30.31 -1.72 -9.27
N ARG A 50 30.31 -1.65 -7.94
CA ARG A 50 29.09 -1.77 -7.14
C ARG A 50 28.16 -0.59 -7.34
N VAL A 51 28.66 0.63 -7.39
CA VAL A 51 27.86 1.84 -7.67
C VAL A 51 27.21 1.71 -9.04
N SER A 52 27.96 1.33 -10.08
CA SER A 52 27.41 1.12 -11.43
C SER A 52 26.30 0.06 -11.46
N ALA A 53 26.46 -1.04 -10.72
CA ALA A 53 25.42 -2.06 -10.59
C ALA A 53 24.18 -1.55 -9.84
N HIS A 54 24.37 -0.74 -8.80
CA HIS A 54 23.27 -0.10 -8.08
C HIS A 54 22.51 0.88 -8.97
N ASP A 55 23.18 1.69 -9.76
CA ASP A 55 22.56 2.63 -10.68
C ASP A 55 21.71 1.91 -11.74
N ALA A 56 22.20 0.79 -12.28
CA ALA A 56 21.43 -0.05 -13.20
C ALA A 56 20.18 -0.64 -12.53
N ASN A 57 20.31 -1.10 -11.29
CA ASN A 57 19.17 -1.63 -10.52
C ASN A 57 18.13 -0.53 -10.20
N ILE A 58 18.58 0.65 -9.83
CA ILE A 58 17.70 1.82 -9.57
C ILE A 58 16.94 2.18 -10.84
N ALA A 59 17.60 2.24 -11.98
CA ALA A 59 16.95 2.51 -13.26
C ALA A 59 15.90 1.44 -13.62
N GLY A 60 16.17 0.16 -13.34
CA GLY A 60 15.22 -0.94 -13.51
C GLY A 60 14.02 -0.85 -12.58
N LEU A 61 14.25 -0.49 -11.31
CA LEU A 61 13.19 -0.28 -10.32
C LEU A 61 12.32 0.92 -10.69
N ASP A 62 12.90 2.03 -11.15
CA ASP A 62 12.16 3.22 -11.59
C ASP A 62 11.25 2.90 -12.79
N ALA A 63 11.75 2.15 -13.76
CA ALA A 63 10.94 1.70 -14.90
C ALA A 63 9.77 0.81 -14.45
N THR A 64 10.03 -0.17 -13.55
CA THR A 64 9.01 -1.06 -13.01
C THR A 64 7.95 -0.30 -12.19
N ALA A 65 8.38 0.66 -11.37
CA ALA A 65 7.48 1.50 -10.58
C ALA A 65 6.57 2.37 -11.47
N LYS A 66 7.13 2.96 -12.53
CA LYS A 66 6.35 3.73 -13.52
C LYS A 66 5.32 2.86 -14.23
N GLU A 67 5.69 1.66 -14.65
CA GLU A 67 4.77 0.73 -15.30
C GLU A 67 3.66 0.27 -14.34
N ALA A 68 3.99 -0.03 -13.09
CA ALA A 68 3.01 -0.40 -12.07
C ALA A 68 2.02 0.75 -11.79
N LEU A 69 2.52 1.98 -11.69
CA LEU A 69 1.68 3.17 -11.52
C LEU A 69 0.76 3.39 -12.73
N GLN A 70 1.28 3.23 -13.95
CA GLN A 70 0.46 3.34 -15.15
C GLN A 70 -0.65 2.30 -15.18
N ARG A 71 -0.34 1.03 -14.91
CA ARG A 71 -1.34 -0.04 -14.83
C ARG A 71 -2.40 0.22 -13.75
N ALA A 72 -1.99 0.71 -12.58
CA ALA A 72 -2.92 1.09 -11.51
C ALA A 72 -3.83 2.25 -11.92
N THR A 73 -3.28 3.25 -12.61
CA THR A 73 -4.03 4.40 -13.14
C THR A 73 -5.04 3.96 -14.20
N ASP A 74 -4.64 3.10 -15.11
CA ASP A 74 -5.53 2.60 -16.16
C ASP A 74 -6.64 1.69 -15.61
N ALA A 75 -6.32 0.86 -14.61
CA ALA A 75 -7.32 0.09 -13.88
C ALA A 75 -8.30 1.01 -13.13
N GLY A 76 -7.80 2.09 -12.51
CA GLY A 76 -8.63 3.12 -11.89
C GLY A 76 -9.60 3.77 -12.88
N LYS A 77 -9.12 4.20 -14.04
CA LYS A 77 -9.95 4.79 -15.10
C LYS A 77 -11.01 3.82 -15.63
N LEU A 78 -10.67 2.53 -15.78
CA LEU A 78 -11.64 1.50 -16.18
C LEU A 78 -12.71 1.29 -15.10
N ALA A 79 -12.34 1.36 -13.83
CA ALA A 79 -13.28 1.26 -12.71
C ALA A 79 -14.18 2.52 -12.63
N GLU A 80 -13.62 3.72 -12.78
CA GLU A 80 -14.39 4.98 -12.84
C GLU A 80 -15.37 5.00 -14.00
N GLY A 81 -15.00 4.49 -15.17
CA GLY A 81 -15.88 4.41 -16.33
C GLY A 81 -17.10 3.49 -16.15
N LYS A 82 -17.03 2.53 -15.21
CA LYS A 82 -18.13 1.61 -14.88
C LYS A 82 -18.93 2.03 -13.63
N PHE A 83 -18.26 2.68 -12.69
CA PHE A 83 -18.88 3.14 -11.45
C PHE A 83 -19.49 4.53 -11.65
N VAL A 84 -20.77 4.68 -11.31
CA VAL A 84 -21.48 5.96 -11.39
C VAL A 84 -21.57 6.59 -10.00
N PHE A 85 -22.20 5.91 -9.05
CA PHE A 85 -22.27 6.30 -7.64
C PHE A 85 -22.70 5.13 -6.76
N SER A 86 -22.54 5.28 -5.44
CA SER A 86 -23.06 4.32 -4.48
C SER A 86 -23.92 5.01 -3.42
N GLU A 87 -24.88 4.26 -2.90
CA GLU A 87 -25.70 4.65 -1.75
C GLU A 87 -25.55 3.59 -0.66
N VAL A 88 -25.27 4.02 0.57
CA VAL A 88 -25.10 3.13 1.72
C VAL A 88 -26.29 3.27 2.66
N LEU A 89 -27.00 2.17 2.87
CA LEU A 89 -28.09 2.06 3.81
C LEU A 89 -27.59 1.31 5.05
N SER A 90 -27.19 2.04 6.09
CA SER A 90 -26.70 1.46 7.36
C SER A 90 -27.86 1.03 8.27
N ASP A 91 -27.55 0.23 9.30
CA ASP A 91 -28.51 -0.26 10.29
C ASP A 91 -29.32 0.87 10.96
N ASP A 92 -28.67 2.00 11.22
CA ASP A 92 -29.34 3.18 11.80
C ASP A 92 -30.41 3.77 10.87
N SER A 93 -30.25 3.61 9.55
CA SER A 93 -31.21 4.07 8.54
C SER A 93 -32.17 2.97 8.08
N MET A 94 -31.76 1.70 8.13
CA MET A 94 -32.55 0.55 7.68
C MET A 94 -33.39 -0.05 8.82
N LYS A 95 -32.94 0.10 10.08
CA LYS A 95 -33.56 -0.48 11.28
C LYS A 95 -34.08 -1.92 11.07
N PHE A 96 -33.24 -2.74 10.41
CA PHE A 96 -33.52 -4.16 10.37
C PHE A 96 -33.58 -4.68 11.81
N LYS A 97 -34.73 -5.24 12.21
CA LYS A 97 -34.79 -5.97 13.47
C LYS A 97 -33.74 -7.10 13.41
N PRO A 98 -33.11 -7.48 14.53
CA PRO A 98 -32.21 -8.62 14.56
C PRO A 98 -32.85 -9.83 13.84
N ALA A 99 -32.12 -10.44 12.93
CA ALA A 99 -32.53 -11.58 12.11
C ALA A 99 -33.79 -11.32 11.20
N LYS A 100 -34.04 -10.07 10.83
CA LYS A 100 -35.15 -9.72 9.88
C LYS A 100 -34.58 -8.93 8.68
N ALA A 101 -35.33 -9.05 7.57
CA ALA A 101 -35.04 -8.37 6.31
C ALA A 101 -36.14 -7.34 5.93
N ASP A 102 -36.99 -6.97 6.87
CA ASP A 102 -38.07 -5.99 6.62
C ASP A 102 -37.48 -4.57 6.53
N LEU A 103 -37.84 -3.85 5.48
CA LEU A 103 -37.45 -2.46 5.27
C LEU A 103 -38.23 -1.52 6.21
N SER A 104 -37.53 -0.65 6.90
CA SER A 104 -38.14 0.41 7.71
C SER A 104 -38.70 1.54 6.83
N PRO A 105 -39.61 2.39 7.37
CA PRO A 105 -40.05 3.58 6.65
C PRO A 105 -38.90 4.52 6.24
N GLU A 106 -37.88 4.65 7.05
CA GLU A 106 -36.67 5.45 6.74
C GLU A 106 -35.88 4.85 5.58
N ALA A 107 -35.76 3.51 5.55
CA ALA A 107 -35.11 2.80 4.45
C ALA A 107 -35.86 3.01 3.13
N THR A 108 -37.21 2.87 3.18
CA THR A 108 -38.04 3.06 1.98
C THR A 108 -37.96 4.49 1.45
N ALA A 109 -37.96 5.51 2.32
CA ALA A 109 -37.78 6.91 1.90
C ALA A 109 -36.44 7.15 1.19
N ARG A 110 -35.33 6.55 1.68
CA ARG A 110 -34.02 6.63 1.01
C ARG A 110 -34.00 5.90 -0.34
N LEU A 111 -34.65 4.73 -0.40
CA LEU A 111 -34.77 3.97 -1.65
C LEU A 111 -35.62 4.73 -2.67
N ASP A 112 -36.66 5.44 -2.25
CA ASP A 112 -37.48 6.30 -3.13
C ASP A 112 -36.65 7.46 -3.70
N ALA A 113 -35.82 8.12 -2.87
CA ALA A 113 -34.90 9.16 -3.32
C ALA A 113 -33.88 8.60 -4.32
N PHE A 114 -33.32 7.40 -4.04
CA PHE A 114 -32.41 6.71 -4.93
C PHE A 114 -33.05 6.39 -6.30
N VAL A 115 -34.26 5.83 -6.29
CA VAL A 115 -34.99 5.53 -7.53
C VAL A 115 -35.32 6.81 -8.32
N SER A 116 -35.73 7.88 -7.62
CA SER A 116 -35.98 9.18 -8.24
C SER A 116 -34.75 9.71 -8.95
N LYS A 117 -33.58 9.60 -8.33
CA LYS A 117 -32.28 9.98 -8.94
C LYS A 117 -31.97 9.12 -10.17
N LEU A 118 -32.15 7.79 -10.11
CA LEU A 118 -31.97 6.90 -11.25
C LEU A 118 -32.86 7.27 -12.43
N LYS A 119 -34.14 7.63 -12.17
CA LYS A 119 -35.10 8.00 -13.20
C LYS A 119 -34.79 9.37 -13.82
N THR A 120 -34.35 10.34 -13.00
CA THR A 120 -33.99 11.68 -13.48
C THR A 120 -32.77 11.63 -14.40
N ASP A 121 -31.78 10.83 -14.04
CA ASP A 121 -30.54 10.68 -14.83
C ASP A 121 -30.78 9.89 -16.14
N ASN A 122 -31.92 9.21 -16.26
CA ASN A 122 -32.38 8.42 -17.42
C ASN A 122 -31.27 7.57 -18.08
N ARG A 123 -30.37 7.04 -17.28
CA ARG A 123 -29.23 6.24 -17.72
C ARG A 123 -29.59 4.76 -17.76
N ASN A 124 -29.11 4.06 -18.76
CA ASN A 124 -29.16 2.60 -18.80
C ASN A 124 -28.09 2.00 -17.88
N VAL A 125 -28.36 1.98 -16.58
CA VAL A 125 -27.43 1.53 -15.55
C VAL A 125 -27.84 0.19 -14.95
N TYR A 126 -26.86 -0.52 -14.40
CA TYR A 126 -27.07 -1.72 -13.59
C TYR A 126 -26.90 -1.37 -12.10
N VAL A 127 -27.73 -1.91 -11.25
CA VAL A 127 -27.68 -1.71 -9.80
C VAL A 127 -27.26 -3.02 -9.13
N GLU A 128 -26.10 -3.03 -8.49
CA GLU A 128 -25.66 -4.13 -7.64
C GLU A 128 -26.05 -3.82 -6.18
N VAL A 129 -26.78 -4.71 -5.55
CA VAL A 129 -27.23 -4.60 -4.16
C VAL A 129 -26.40 -5.56 -3.30
N GLN A 130 -25.53 -5.01 -2.47
CA GLN A 130 -24.62 -5.76 -1.61
C GLN A 130 -25.14 -5.85 -0.18
N GLY A 131 -25.32 -7.06 0.35
CA GLY A 131 -25.72 -7.28 1.74
C GLY A 131 -24.53 -7.59 2.63
N HIS A 132 -24.43 -6.86 3.75
CA HIS A 132 -23.36 -7.03 4.73
C HIS A 132 -23.95 -7.24 6.13
N THR A 133 -23.22 -7.98 6.96
CA THR A 133 -23.55 -8.24 8.37
C THR A 133 -22.40 -7.85 9.28
N ASP A 134 -22.63 -7.80 10.57
CA ASP A 134 -21.56 -7.88 11.56
C ASP A 134 -21.05 -9.33 11.71
N ALA A 135 -20.00 -9.52 12.49
CA ALA A 135 -19.40 -10.83 12.71
C ALA A 135 -20.04 -11.63 13.87
N THR A 136 -21.24 -11.26 14.32
CA THR A 136 -21.91 -11.96 15.40
C THR A 136 -22.64 -13.19 14.87
N GLY A 137 -22.34 -14.36 15.43
CA GLY A 137 -22.98 -15.63 15.06
C GLY A 137 -22.29 -16.41 13.94
N PRO A 138 -22.88 -17.52 13.49
CA PRO A 138 -22.32 -18.39 12.45
C PRO A 138 -22.17 -17.67 11.11
N LYS A 139 -21.09 -17.97 10.40
CA LYS A 139 -20.78 -17.32 9.13
C LYS A 139 -21.84 -17.58 8.05
N ASP A 140 -22.27 -18.83 7.91
CA ASP A 140 -23.30 -19.22 6.91
C ASP A 140 -24.64 -18.52 7.17
N PHE A 141 -25.03 -18.40 8.44
CA PHE A 141 -26.20 -17.62 8.82
C PHE A 141 -26.09 -16.16 8.39
N ASN A 142 -24.92 -15.56 8.60
CA ASN A 142 -24.67 -14.17 8.22
C ASN A 142 -24.67 -13.96 6.70
N TYR A 143 -24.15 -14.90 5.92
CA TYR A 143 -24.27 -14.84 4.46
C TYR A 143 -25.72 -14.86 4.01
N LYS A 144 -26.52 -15.80 4.53
CA LYS A 144 -27.95 -15.89 4.23
C LYS A 144 -28.71 -14.63 4.64
N LEU A 145 -28.43 -14.09 5.82
CA LEU A 145 -29.05 -12.85 6.31
C LEU A 145 -28.68 -11.64 5.41
N GLY A 146 -27.44 -11.55 4.96
CA GLY A 146 -27.00 -10.53 4.00
C GLY A 146 -27.74 -10.65 2.66
N GLU A 147 -27.90 -11.86 2.15
CA GLU A 147 -28.64 -12.14 0.93
C GLU A 147 -30.13 -11.75 1.06
N GLU A 148 -30.79 -12.15 2.15
CA GLU A 148 -32.19 -11.82 2.42
C GLU A 148 -32.43 -10.31 2.47
N ARG A 149 -31.50 -9.54 3.06
CA ARG A 149 -31.54 -8.07 3.09
C ARG A 149 -31.36 -7.46 1.71
N ALA A 150 -30.38 -7.93 0.95
CA ALA A 150 -30.17 -7.47 -0.43
C ALA A 150 -31.39 -7.77 -1.32
N GLU A 151 -31.98 -8.94 -1.17
CA GLU A 151 -33.18 -9.34 -1.92
C GLU A 151 -34.42 -8.53 -1.52
N ALA A 152 -34.56 -8.14 -0.27
CA ALA A 152 -35.64 -7.24 0.15
C ALA A 152 -35.53 -5.87 -0.54
N VAL A 153 -34.32 -5.33 -0.64
CA VAL A 153 -34.07 -4.09 -1.37
C VAL A 153 -34.33 -4.27 -2.87
N ARG A 154 -33.85 -5.35 -3.48
CA ARG A 154 -34.11 -5.67 -4.90
C ARG A 154 -35.59 -5.70 -5.23
N ARG A 155 -36.40 -6.39 -4.40
CA ARG A 155 -37.87 -6.43 -4.58
C ARG A 155 -38.49 -5.04 -4.47
N TYR A 156 -38.03 -4.22 -3.52
CA TYR A 156 -38.49 -2.85 -3.38
C TYR A 156 -38.18 -1.99 -4.62
N LEU A 157 -36.93 -2.01 -5.10
CA LEU A 157 -36.52 -1.29 -6.30
C LEU A 157 -37.35 -1.70 -7.52
N ASN A 158 -37.62 -3.00 -7.67
CA ASN A 158 -38.46 -3.51 -8.75
C ASN A 158 -39.91 -3.00 -8.63
N LYS A 159 -40.50 -3.01 -7.42
CA LYS A 159 -41.83 -2.43 -7.18
C LYS A 159 -41.85 -0.94 -7.54
N GLN A 160 -40.78 -0.21 -7.37
CA GLN A 160 -40.64 1.19 -7.75
C GLN A 160 -40.34 1.39 -9.25
N GLY A 161 -40.30 0.32 -10.05
CA GLY A 161 -40.18 0.37 -11.50
C GLY A 161 -38.78 0.21 -12.06
N VAL A 162 -37.81 -0.21 -11.26
CA VAL A 162 -36.48 -0.63 -11.77
C VAL A 162 -36.60 -2.07 -12.29
N ALA A 163 -36.22 -2.30 -13.55
CA ALA A 163 -36.34 -3.62 -14.16
C ALA A 163 -35.45 -4.68 -13.49
N LEU A 164 -36.00 -5.90 -13.26
CA LEU A 164 -35.28 -6.96 -12.54
C LEU A 164 -33.95 -7.38 -13.21
N ASN A 165 -33.88 -7.34 -14.52
CA ASN A 165 -32.66 -7.65 -15.27
C ASN A 165 -31.57 -6.58 -15.13
N ARG A 166 -31.87 -5.47 -14.44
CA ARG A 166 -30.95 -4.38 -14.13
C ARG A 166 -30.55 -4.35 -12.65
N ILE A 167 -30.98 -5.32 -11.86
CA ILE A 167 -30.69 -5.39 -10.43
C ILE A 167 -30.12 -6.75 -10.09
N GLY A 168 -28.86 -6.79 -9.66
CA GLY A 168 -28.24 -7.98 -9.07
C GLY A 168 -28.11 -7.88 -7.56
N THR A 169 -28.10 -9.01 -6.88
CA THR A 169 -27.85 -9.10 -5.44
C THR A 169 -26.63 -9.94 -5.17
N ILE A 170 -25.85 -9.55 -4.18
CA ILE A 170 -24.71 -10.32 -3.66
C ILE A 170 -24.63 -10.16 -2.14
N SER A 171 -24.31 -11.22 -1.43
CA SER A 171 -24.02 -11.16 0.00
C SER A 171 -22.54 -11.32 0.26
N TYR A 172 -21.97 -10.38 0.97
CA TYR A 172 -20.61 -10.46 1.53
C TYR A 172 -20.64 -10.99 2.96
N GLY A 173 -21.83 -11.16 3.57
CA GLY A 173 -21.92 -11.59 4.96
C GLY A 173 -21.02 -10.74 5.86
N PRO A 174 -20.22 -11.36 6.76
CA PRO A 174 -19.31 -10.65 7.66
C PRO A 174 -17.93 -10.35 7.05
N ASP A 175 -17.63 -10.74 5.81
CA ASP A 175 -16.26 -10.76 5.27
C ASP A 175 -15.75 -9.40 4.77
N SER A 176 -16.61 -8.40 4.67
CA SER A 176 -16.22 -7.05 4.22
C SER A 176 -16.64 -5.99 5.25
N PRO A 177 -16.00 -5.97 6.44
CA PRO A 177 -16.31 -5.00 7.48
C PRO A 177 -15.78 -3.60 7.09
N VAL A 178 -16.56 -2.55 7.42
CA VAL A 178 -16.12 -1.14 7.28
C VAL A 178 -15.69 -0.53 8.60
N ALA A 179 -15.96 -1.23 9.72
CA ALA A 179 -15.55 -0.83 11.06
C ALA A 179 -15.22 -2.07 11.93
N PRO A 180 -14.46 -1.91 13.01
CA PRO A 180 -14.15 -3.02 13.92
C PRO A 180 -15.42 -3.62 14.55
N ASN A 181 -15.55 -4.96 14.53
CA ASN A 181 -16.66 -5.68 15.15
C ASN A 181 -16.63 -5.73 16.69
N THR A 182 -15.59 -5.16 17.31
CA THR A 182 -15.34 -5.22 18.77
C THR A 182 -16.35 -4.41 19.59
N ASN A 183 -16.92 -3.36 19.04
CA ASN A 183 -17.89 -2.49 19.72
C ASN A 183 -19.23 -2.42 19.01
N LYS A 184 -20.25 -1.92 19.71
CA LYS A 184 -21.63 -1.82 19.21
C LYS A 184 -21.73 -0.91 17.98
N SER A 185 -21.04 0.22 17.98
CA SER A 185 -21.06 1.19 16.87
C SER A 185 -20.46 0.58 15.59
N GLY A 186 -19.31 -0.09 15.69
CA GLY A 186 -18.69 -0.75 14.54
C GLY A 186 -19.56 -1.87 13.97
N ARG A 187 -20.16 -2.69 14.84
CA ARG A 187 -21.14 -3.70 14.39
C ARG A 187 -22.35 -3.08 13.69
N SER A 188 -22.87 -1.96 14.20
CA SER A 188 -23.97 -1.24 13.54
C SER A 188 -23.58 -0.74 12.15
N ALA A 189 -22.37 -0.19 11.99
CA ALA A 189 -21.85 0.24 10.69
C ALA A 189 -21.66 -0.94 9.69
N ASN A 190 -21.30 -2.11 10.20
CA ASN A 190 -21.12 -3.31 9.38
C ASN A 190 -22.46 -3.90 8.90
N ARG A 191 -23.54 -3.81 9.69
CA ARG A 191 -24.90 -4.20 9.26
C ARG A 191 -25.46 -3.17 8.30
N ARG A 192 -25.20 -3.34 7.01
CA ARG A 192 -25.56 -2.39 5.96
C ARG A 192 -25.94 -3.09 4.67
N VAL A 193 -26.66 -2.39 3.83
CA VAL A 193 -26.80 -2.70 2.40
C VAL A 193 -26.18 -1.57 1.60
N VAL A 194 -25.41 -1.92 0.59
CA VAL A 194 -24.77 -0.96 -0.33
C VAL A 194 -25.38 -1.14 -1.71
N LEU A 195 -25.83 -0.04 -2.32
CA LEU A 195 -26.27 -0.03 -3.71
C LEU A 195 -25.16 0.60 -4.55
N ILE A 196 -24.66 -0.14 -5.53
CA ILE A 196 -23.63 0.34 -6.47
C ILE A 196 -24.29 0.49 -7.84
N VAL A 197 -24.18 1.67 -8.42
CA VAL A 197 -24.69 1.97 -9.77
C VAL A 197 -23.54 1.89 -10.76
N LEU A 198 -23.72 1.03 -11.76
CA LEU A 198 -22.73 0.73 -12.79
C LEU A 198 -23.30 1.07 -14.19
N THR A 199 -22.43 1.51 -15.12
CA THR A 199 -22.74 1.70 -16.53
C THR A 199 -22.27 0.52 -17.38
#